data_3c57fb44841d9ccabd24c15dceee063f
#
_entry.id   3c57fb44841d9ccabd24c15dceee063f
#
_cell.length_a   1.000
_cell.length_b   1.000
_cell.length_c   1.000
_cell.angle_alpha   90.00
_cell.angle_beta   90.00
_cell.angle_gamma   90.00
#
_symmetry.space_group_name_H-M   'P 1'
#
loop_
_entity.id
_entity.type
_entity.pdbx_description
1 polymer ?
#
loop_
_entity_poly.entity_id
_entity_poly.type
_entity_poly.pdbx_seq_one_letter_code
_entity_poly.pdbx_strand_id
1 'polypeptide(L)'
;MYNSNDLSLLVKRLEKLERQNRFFKITAMLALLAVASVFFIAARPVNVVTAERFIVQDASGKTLATLGADVDGLPGLSIKDTTTGKERLWLGLWNKGQEVSLGFFDQNAKERSRLGILASGITRLSIDDDNGKLRAWIGQSGGGKESGIGFYDASEKERAWMGIAQGTTPRVILYDLNHKESWTTP
;
A
#
# COMPACT_ATOMS: atom_id res chain seq x y z
N MET A 1 67.54 -60.64 3.03
CA MET A 1 67.87 -59.67 1.97
C MET A 1 66.57 -59.19 1.34
N TYR A 2 66.15 -57.97 1.52
CA TYR A 2 65.01 -57.46 0.83
C TYR A 2 65.31 -57.26 -0.66
N ASN A 3 64.42 -57.76 -1.51
CA ASN A 3 64.63 -57.71 -2.94
C ASN A 3 64.46 -56.24 -3.45
N SER A 4 65.48 -55.72 -4.14
CA SER A 4 65.46 -54.38 -4.69
C SER A 4 64.24 -54.06 -5.59
N ASN A 5 63.69 -55.11 -6.20
CA ASN A 5 62.49 -55.01 -7.02
C ASN A 5 61.20 -54.66 -6.19
N ASP A 6 61.08 -55.26 -4.98
CA ASP A 6 59.91 -54.98 -4.10
C ASP A 6 59.91 -53.56 -3.58
N LEU A 7 61.10 -53.00 -3.29
CA LEU A 7 61.25 -51.62 -2.86
C LEU A 7 60.83 -50.63 -3.97
N SER A 8 61.24 -50.88 -5.22
CA SER A 8 60.89 -50.07 -6.37
C SER A 8 59.37 -50.09 -6.66
N LEU A 9 58.72 -51.21 -6.43
CA LEU A 9 57.28 -51.41 -6.58
C LEU A 9 56.51 -50.64 -5.48
N LEU A 10 56.98 -50.63 -4.25
CA LEU A 10 56.44 -49.94 -3.13
C LEU A 10 56.52 -48.38 -3.35
N VAL A 11 57.70 -47.91 -3.80
CA VAL A 11 57.86 -46.45 -4.12
C VAL A 11 56.91 -46.04 -5.20
N LYS A 12 56.74 -46.75 -6.30
CA LYS A 12 55.79 -46.47 -7.35
C LYS A 12 54.34 -46.46 -6.85
N ARG A 13 54.00 -47.36 -5.94
CA ARG A 13 52.65 -47.35 -5.32
C ARG A 13 52.44 -46.14 -4.42
N LEU A 14 53.46 -45.76 -3.66
CA LEU A 14 53.39 -44.54 -2.79
C LEU A 14 53.22 -43.29 -3.61
N GLU A 15 54.02 -43.07 -4.65
CA GLU A 15 53.91 -41.94 -5.58
C GLU A 15 52.53 -41.88 -6.23
N LYS A 16 51.96 -43.01 -6.62
CA LYS A 16 50.61 -43.08 -7.18
C LYS A 16 49.54 -42.67 -6.16
N LEU A 17 49.68 -43.17 -4.91
CA LEU A 17 48.75 -42.82 -3.82
C LEU A 17 48.85 -41.32 -3.42
N GLU A 18 50.07 -40.78 -3.37
CA GLU A 18 50.28 -39.37 -3.10
C GLU A 18 49.68 -38.48 -4.20
N ARG A 19 49.85 -38.86 -5.48
CA ARG A 19 49.22 -38.15 -6.61
C ARG A 19 47.70 -38.22 -6.56
N GLN A 20 47.14 -39.39 -6.22
CA GLN A 20 45.70 -39.55 -6.05
C GLN A 20 45.17 -38.69 -4.89
N ASN A 21 45.85 -38.74 -3.73
CA ASN A 21 45.46 -37.94 -2.56
C ASN A 21 45.53 -36.43 -2.84
N ARG A 22 46.55 -35.98 -3.56
CA ARG A 22 46.68 -34.59 -4.00
C ARG A 22 45.55 -34.18 -4.94
N PHE A 23 45.18 -35.06 -5.87
CA PHE A 23 44.05 -34.83 -6.77
C PHE A 23 42.72 -34.73 -6.02
N PHE A 24 42.48 -35.68 -5.08
CA PHE A 24 41.28 -35.65 -4.24
C PHE A 24 41.19 -34.40 -3.37
N LYS A 25 42.29 -33.93 -2.78
CA LYS A 25 42.33 -32.71 -2.01
C LYS A 25 41.98 -31.47 -2.85
N ILE A 26 42.50 -31.39 -4.07
CA ILE A 26 42.22 -30.26 -4.99
C ILE A 26 40.76 -30.30 -5.44
N THR A 27 40.24 -31.47 -5.82
CA THR A 27 38.82 -31.58 -6.25
C THR A 27 37.83 -31.30 -5.10
N ALA A 28 38.12 -31.78 -3.88
CA ALA A 28 37.33 -31.48 -2.71
C ALA A 28 37.31 -29.96 -2.38
N MET A 29 38.48 -29.33 -2.48
CA MET A 29 38.58 -27.87 -2.25
C MET A 29 37.84 -27.05 -3.31
N LEU A 30 37.93 -27.46 -4.58
CA LEU A 30 37.14 -26.82 -5.66
C LEU A 30 35.65 -27.01 -5.49
N ALA A 31 35.20 -28.21 -5.08
CA ALA A 31 33.79 -28.47 -4.78
C ALA A 31 33.28 -27.61 -3.62
N LEU A 32 34.08 -27.48 -2.53
CA LEU A 32 33.77 -26.61 -1.41
C LEU A 32 33.66 -25.13 -1.83
N LEU A 33 34.58 -24.65 -2.67
CA LEU A 33 34.54 -23.28 -3.21
C LEU A 33 33.33 -23.08 -4.11
N ALA A 34 32.94 -24.05 -4.92
CA ALA A 34 31.75 -23.97 -5.75
C ALA A 34 30.45 -23.90 -4.90
N VAL A 35 30.36 -24.71 -3.84
CA VAL A 35 29.24 -24.66 -2.90
C VAL A 35 29.19 -23.30 -2.17
N ALA A 36 30.35 -22.84 -1.67
CA ALA A 36 30.43 -21.54 -1.00
C ALA A 36 30.03 -20.39 -1.94
N SER A 37 30.42 -20.43 -3.22
CA SER A 37 30.05 -19.40 -4.20
C SER A 37 28.53 -19.33 -4.45
N VAL A 38 27.84 -20.49 -4.45
CA VAL A 38 26.37 -20.53 -4.57
C VAL A 38 25.70 -19.88 -3.36
N PHE A 39 26.20 -20.11 -2.14
CA PHE A 39 25.71 -19.46 -0.94
C PHE A 39 25.93 -17.95 -0.95
N PHE A 40 27.08 -17.46 -1.43
CA PHE A 40 27.36 -16.03 -1.55
C PHE A 40 26.50 -15.34 -2.62
N ILE A 41 26.16 -16.03 -3.71
CA ILE A 41 25.28 -15.48 -4.75
C ILE A 41 23.83 -15.45 -4.29
N ALA A 42 23.39 -16.47 -3.53
CA ALA A 42 22.03 -16.54 -2.97
C ALA A 42 21.79 -15.53 -1.83
N ALA A 43 22.84 -15.04 -1.18
CA ALA A 43 22.77 -14.08 -0.07
C ALA A 43 22.74 -12.60 -0.51
N ARG A 44 22.35 -12.28 -1.74
CA ARG A 44 22.15 -10.88 -2.13
C ARG A 44 20.97 -10.33 -1.34
N PRO A 45 21.12 -9.16 -0.66
CA PRO A 45 19.99 -8.55 0.01
C PRO A 45 18.92 -8.23 -1.04
N VAL A 46 17.77 -8.85 -0.88
CA VAL A 46 16.59 -8.52 -1.70
C VAL A 46 16.09 -7.17 -1.18
N ASN A 47 16.37 -6.10 -1.91
CA ASN A 47 15.87 -4.75 -1.57
C ASN A 47 14.38 -4.57 -1.88
N VAL A 48 13.74 -5.57 -2.46
CA VAL A 48 12.32 -5.56 -2.82
C VAL A 48 11.65 -6.80 -2.21
N VAL A 49 10.58 -6.55 -1.46
CA VAL A 49 9.69 -7.60 -0.95
C VAL A 49 8.47 -7.63 -1.85
N THR A 50 8.23 -8.74 -2.53
CA THR A 50 7.03 -8.95 -3.33
C THR A 50 6.09 -9.88 -2.56
N ALA A 51 4.87 -9.42 -2.33
CA ALA A 51 3.83 -10.19 -1.66
C ALA A 51 2.45 -9.79 -2.23
N GLU A 52 1.51 -10.71 -2.25
CA GLU A 52 0.13 -10.40 -2.63
C GLU A 52 -0.55 -9.54 -1.57
N ARG A 53 -0.15 -9.71 -0.29
CA ARG A 53 -0.73 -9.00 0.84
C ARG A 53 0.23 -8.95 2.02
N PHE A 54 0.28 -7.80 2.69
CA PHE A 54 0.90 -7.63 4.00
C PHE A 54 -0.21 -7.47 5.04
N ILE A 55 -0.17 -8.26 6.11
CA ILE A 55 -1.18 -8.26 7.16
C ILE A 55 -0.51 -7.97 8.50
N VAL A 56 -1.04 -6.99 9.22
CA VAL A 56 -0.69 -6.72 10.63
C VAL A 56 -1.74 -7.38 11.49
N GLN A 57 -1.31 -8.22 12.43
CA GLN A 57 -2.18 -8.92 13.38
C GLN A 57 -1.75 -8.63 14.81
N ASP A 58 -2.69 -8.73 15.74
CA ASP A 58 -2.39 -8.77 17.16
C ASP A 58 -1.93 -10.18 17.61
N ALA A 59 -1.62 -10.31 18.92
CA ALA A 59 -1.17 -11.58 19.49
C ALA A 59 -2.21 -12.71 19.41
N SER A 60 -3.47 -12.39 19.20
CA SER A 60 -4.58 -13.36 19.04
C SER A 60 -4.78 -13.82 17.60
N GLY A 61 -4.04 -13.23 16.64
CA GLY A 61 -4.20 -13.48 15.21
C GLY A 61 -5.28 -12.63 14.54
N LYS A 62 -5.87 -11.66 15.26
CA LYS A 62 -6.87 -10.75 14.69
C LYS A 62 -6.19 -9.73 13.77
N THR A 63 -6.70 -9.55 12.57
CA THR A 63 -6.17 -8.58 11.60
C THR A 63 -6.50 -7.15 12.02
N LEU A 64 -5.47 -6.33 12.14
CA LEU A 64 -5.54 -4.90 12.49
C LEU A 64 -5.36 -3.99 11.27
N ALA A 65 -4.51 -4.39 10.34
CA ALA A 65 -4.33 -3.68 9.08
C ALA A 65 -3.96 -4.63 7.94
N THR A 66 -4.24 -4.20 6.72
CA THR A 66 -3.92 -4.95 5.50
C THR A 66 -3.46 -3.98 4.42
N LEU A 67 -2.31 -4.25 3.80
CA LEU A 67 -1.90 -3.62 2.55
C LEU A 67 -1.99 -4.68 1.45
N GLY A 68 -2.83 -4.47 0.45
CA GLY A 68 -3.08 -5.43 -0.63
C GLY A 68 -4.40 -5.13 -1.34
N ALA A 69 -4.87 -6.07 -2.15
CA ALA A 69 -6.16 -5.94 -2.79
C ALA A 69 -7.31 -6.24 -1.81
N ASP A 70 -8.41 -5.49 -1.93
CA ASP A 70 -9.68 -5.74 -1.24
C ASP A 70 -10.43 -6.93 -1.87
N VAL A 71 -11.70 -7.10 -1.50
CA VAL A 71 -12.58 -8.17 -2.02
C VAL A 71 -12.92 -7.99 -3.50
N ASP A 72 -12.85 -6.78 -4.01
CA ASP A 72 -13.10 -6.42 -5.42
C ASP A 72 -11.81 -6.37 -6.24
N GLY A 73 -10.65 -6.73 -5.63
CA GLY A 73 -9.34 -6.72 -6.29
C GLY A 73 -8.70 -5.33 -6.37
N LEU A 74 -9.22 -4.33 -5.66
CA LEU A 74 -8.70 -2.96 -5.67
C LEU A 74 -7.57 -2.80 -4.65
N PRO A 75 -6.39 -2.29 -5.05
CA PRO A 75 -5.27 -2.13 -4.15
C PRO A 75 -5.49 -1.01 -3.15
N GLY A 76 -5.13 -1.25 -1.89
CA GLY A 76 -5.24 -0.26 -0.83
C GLY A 76 -4.69 -0.71 0.51
N LEU A 77 -4.71 0.23 1.45
CA LEU A 77 -4.40 0.04 2.86
C LEU A 77 -5.69 0.16 3.67
N SER A 78 -6.05 -0.91 4.37
CA SER A 78 -7.14 -0.94 5.34
C SER A 78 -6.59 -0.91 6.77
N ILE A 79 -7.18 -0.11 7.66
CA ILE A 79 -6.97 -0.18 9.11
C ILE A 79 -8.30 -0.49 9.76
N LYS A 80 -8.31 -1.43 10.70
CA LYS A 80 -9.51 -1.97 11.33
C LYS A 80 -9.59 -1.59 12.80
N ASP A 81 -10.81 -1.50 13.28
CA ASP A 81 -11.11 -1.37 14.71
C ASP A 81 -10.63 -2.60 15.48
N THR A 82 -9.87 -2.37 16.54
CA THR A 82 -9.27 -3.43 17.34
C THR A 82 -10.30 -4.28 18.10
N THR A 83 -11.51 -3.76 18.36
CA THR A 83 -12.57 -4.45 19.06
C THR A 83 -13.52 -5.15 18.10
N THR A 84 -14.07 -4.41 17.14
CA THR A 84 -15.10 -4.90 16.23
C THR A 84 -14.58 -5.56 14.96
N GLY A 85 -13.32 -5.26 14.56
CA GLY A 85 -12.74 -5.70 13.29
C GLY A 85 -13.29 -4.95 12.06
N LYS A 86 -14.17 -3.96 12.27
CA LYS A 86 -14.72 -3.13 11.20
C LYS A 86 -13.66 -2.16 10.67
N GLU A 87 -13.78 -1.76 9.41
CA GLU A 87 -12.89 -0.79 8.80
C GLU A 87 -13.04 0.59 9.44
N ARG A 88 -11.89 1.24 9.70
CA ARG A 88 -11.80 2.59 10.27
C ARG A 88 -11.12 3.56 9.31
N LEU A 89 -10.29 3.02 8.42
CA LEU A 89 -9.60 3.78 7.39
C LEU A 89 -9.39 2.89 6.16
N TRP A 90 -9.62 3.47 5.00
CA TRP A 90 -9.20 2.90 3.72
C TRP A 90 -8.46 3.96 2.91
N LEU A 91 -7.27 3.63 2.43
CA LEU A 91 -6.51 4.42 1.46
C LEU A 91 -6.29 3.54 0.23
N GLY A 92 -6.88 3.90 -0.89
CA GLY A 92 -6.75 3.07 -2.08
C GLY A 92 -7.64 3.51 -3.24
N LEU A 93 -7.81 2.59 -4.17
CA LEU A 93 -8.76 2.77 -5.26
C LEU A 93 -10.18 2.43 -4.82
N TRP A 94 -11.13 3.12 -5.41
CA TRP A 94 -12.57 2.99 -5.20
C TRP A 94 -13.30 2.94 -6.54
N ASN A 95 -14.60 2.61 -6.50
CA ASN A 95 -15.48 2.69 -7.65
C ASN A 95 -14.85 2.03 -8.90
N LYS A 96 -14.49 0.74 -8.79
CA LYS A 96 -13.86 -0.05 -9.86
C LYS A 96 -12.55 0.57 -10.38
N GLY A 97 -11.79 1.25 -9.49
CA GLY A 97 -10.51 1.86 -9.82
C GLY A 97 -10.60 3.25 -10.45
N GLN A 98 -11.80 3.84 -10.54
CA GLN A 98 -12.00 5.17 -11.13
C GLN A 98 -11.70 6.31 -10.14
N GLU A 99 -11.66 6.02 -8.86
CA GLU A 99 -11.41 6.98 -7.79
C GLU A 99 -10.18 6.56 -6.99
N VAL A 100 -9.44 7.54 -6.48
CA VAL A 100 -8.38 7.32 -5.50
C VAL A 100 -8.68 8.18 -4.29
N SER A 101 -8.76 7.59 -3.11
CA SER A 101 -9.10 8.35 -1.92
C SER A 101 -8.68 7.70 -0.60
N LEU A 102 -8.68 8.55 0.43
CA LEU A 102 -8.56 8.20 1.83
C LEU A 102 -9.92 8.40 2.49
N GLY A 103 -10.55 7.31 2.91
CA GLY A 103 -11.82 7.30 3.61
C GLY A 103 -11.65 7.03 5.10
N PHE A 104 -12.42 7.75 5.93
CA PHE A 104 -12.49 7.56 7.38
C PHE A 104 -13.87 7.08 7.77
N PHE A 105 -13.91 6.05 8.61
CA PHE A 105 -15.13 5.36 9.01
C PHE A 105 -15.34 5.45 10.52
N ASP A 106 -16.58 5.60 10.93
CA ASP A 106 -16.94 5.54 12.36
C ASP A 106 -16.90 4.08 12.90
N GLN A 107 -17.20 3.91 14.17
CA GLN A 107 -17.25 2.59 14.83
C GLN A 107 -18.27 1.61 14.23
N ASN A 108 -19.21 2.10 13.43
CA ASN A 108 -20.22 1.31 12.73
C ASN A 108 -19.79 0.94 11.30
N ALA A 109 -18.58 1.32 10.87
CA ALA A 109 -18.04 1.24 9.51
C ALA A 109 -18.82 2.12 8.52
N LYS A 110 -19.39 3.23 8.99
CA LYS A 110 -20.01 4.22 8.14
C LYS A 110 -18.99 5.28 7.78
N GLU A 111 -18.86 5.61 6.51
CA GLU A 111 -17.97 6.68 6.06
C GLU A 111 -18.42 8.02 6.63
N ARG A 112 -17.47 8.78 7.18
CA ARG A 112 -17.69 10.08 7.82
C ARG A 112 -16.93 11.19 7.13
N SER A 113 -15.86 10.83 6.43
CA SER A 113 -15.12 11.78 5.61
C SER A 113 -14.30 11.08 4.56
N ARG A 114 -14.10 11.73 3.42
CA ARG A 114 -13.28 11.24 2.31
C ARG A 114 -12.47 12.37 1.71
N LEU A 115 -11.17 12.16 1.55
CA LEU A 115 -10.28 13.01 0.76
C LEU A 115 -9.85 12.25 -0.48
N GLY A 116 -10.10 12.77 -1.67
CA GLY A 116 -9.70 12.04 -2.87
C GLY A 116 -9.98 12.74 -4.18
N ILE A 117 -9.69 12.02 -5.25
CA ILE A 117 -10.05 12.36 -6.62
C ILE A 117 -11.21 11.44 -7.03
N LEU A 118 -12.35 12.04 -7.31
CA LEU A 118 -13.57 11.34 -7.70
C LEU A 118 -13.50 10.87 -9.16
N ALA A 119 -14.39 9.99 -9.58
CA ALA A 119 -14.51 9.51 -10.95
C ALA A 119 -14.70 10.63 -12.00
N SER A 120 -15.24 11.76 -11.57
CA SER A 120 -15.34 12.98 -12.38
C SER A 120 -14.05 13.79 -12.55
N GLY A 121 -12.94 13.36 -11.91
CA GLY A 121 -11.68 14.10 -11.85
C GLY A 121 -11.65 15.23 -10.81
N ILE A 122 -12.74 15.44 -10.07
CA ILE A 122 -12.84 16.47 -9.03
C ILE A 122 -12.05 16.02 -7.80
N THR A 123 -11.20 16.92 -7.28
CA THR A 123 -10.48 16.72 -6.02
C THR A 123 -11.21 17.42 -4.89
N ARG A 124 -11.57 16.68 -3.83
CA ARG A 124 -12.18 17.29 -2.65
C ARG A 124 -12.05 16.44 -1.38
N LEU A 125 -12.19 17.11 -0.25
CA LEU A 125 -12.52 16.54 1.05
C LEU A 125 -14.03 16.67 1.26
N SER A 126 -14.73 15.59 1.58
CA SER A 126 -16.12 15.58 2.04
C SER A 126 -16.21 15.22 3.52
N ILE A 127 -17.22 15.76 4.19
CA ILE A 127 -17.58 15.47 5.58
C ILE A 127 -19.07 15.13 5.60
N ASP A 128 -19.40 13.94 6.11
CA ASP A 128 -20.75 13.41 6.13
C ASP A 128 -21.27 13.24 7.57
N ASP A 129 -22.59 13.31 7.73
CA ASP A 129 -23.24 13.05 9.02
C ASP A 129 -23.42 11.55 9.32
N ASP A 130 -24.10 11.27 10.43
CA ASP A 130 -24.41 9.90 10.88
C ASP A 130 -25.28 9.13 9.89
N ASN A 131 -25.99 9.82 9.00
CA ASN A 131 -26.85 9.24 7.98
C ASN A 131 -26.13 9.05 6.63
N GLY A 132 -24.85 9.47 6.53
CA GLY A 132 -24.05 9.43 5.31
C GLY A 132 -24.45 10.56 4.34
N LYS A 133 -25.02 11.64 4.85
CA LYS A 133 -25.38 12.81 4.06
C LYS A 133 -24.29 13.85 4.13
N LEU A 134 -23.94 14.43 2.99
CA LEU A 134 -22.95 15.49 2.89
C LEU A 134 -23.32 16.68 3.77
N ARG A 135 -22.37 17.14 4.59
CA ARG A 135 -22.50 18.31 5.46
C ARG A 135 -21.56 19.44 5.10
N ALA A 136 -20.37 19.07 4.66
CA ALA A 136 -19.40 20.05 4.19
C ALA A 136 -18.46 19.43 3.16
N TRP A 137 -17.95 20.26 2.29
CA TRP A 137 -16.85 19.89 1.41
C TRP A 137 -15.87 21.05 1.26
N ILE A 138 -14.61 20.70 0.94
CA ILE A 138 -13.57 21.63 0.52
C ILE A 138 -12.86 21.06 -0.70
N GLY A 139 -12.66 21.84 -1.74
CA GLY A 139 -12.02 21.39 -2.97
C GLY A 139 -12.65 21.96 -4.23
N GLN A 140 -12.94 21.10 -5.18
CA GLN A 140 -13.51 21.46 -6.47
C GLN A 140 -14.98 21.05 -6.59
N SER A 141 -15.75 21.80 -7.41
CA SER A 141 -17.12 21.53 -7.81
C SER A 141 -17.35 21.95 -9.27
N GLY A 142 -18.59 21.85 -9.76
CA GLY A 142 -18.97 22.33 -11.09
C GLY A 142 -18.13 21.72 -12.23
N GLY A 143 -17.72 20.46 -12.12
CA GLY A 143 -16.84 19.83 -13.11
C GLY A 143 -15.41 20.36 -13.09
N GLY A 144 -14.92 20.82 -11.93
CA GLY A 144 -13.57 21.37 -11.74
C GLY A 144 -13.46 22.87 -12.06
N LYS A 145 -14.56 23.51 -12.42
CA LYS A 145 -14.58 24.94 -12.77
C LYS A 145 -14.66 25.86 -11.55
N GLU A 146 -15.00 25.30 -10.41
CA GLU A 146 -15.15 26.01 -9.14
C GLU A 146 -14.25 25.40 -8.10
N SER A 147 -13.78 26.20 -7.17
CA SER A 147 -13.03 25.74 -6.00
C SER A 147 -13.48 26.51 -4.78
N GLY A 148 -13.72 25.81 -3.67
CA GLY A 148 -14.25 26.44 -2.50
C GLY A 148 -14.57 25.49 -1.36
N ILE A 149 -15.40 26.01 -0.46
CA ILE A 149 -15.97 25.31 0.69
C ILE A 149 -17.47 25.44 0.60
N GLY A 150 -18.20 24.35 0.73
CA GLY A 150 -19.65 24.32 0.79
C GLY A 150 -20.16 23.70 2.08
N PHE A 151 -21.29 24.19 2.59
CA PHE A 151 -21.98 23.69 3.79
C PHE A 151 -23.42 23.36 3.46
N TYR A 152 -23.88 22.21 3.96
CA TYR A 152 -25.20 21.65 3.65
C TYR A 152 -26.03 21.41 4.90
N ASP A 153 -27.34 21.61 4.78
CA ASP A 153 -28.29 21.28 5.83
C ASP A 153 -28.64 19.78 5.88
N ALA A 154 -29.53 19.42 6.80
CA ALA A 154 -30.00 18.04 6.98
C ALA A 154 -30.72 17.46 5.75
N SER A 155 -31.19 18.31 4.84
CA SER A 155 -31.86 17.94 3.59
C SER A 155 -30.92 17.93 2.39
N GLU A 156 -29.57 18.02 2.62
CA GLU A 156 -28.52 18.09 1.61
C GLU A 156 -28.68 19.28 0.65
N LYS A 157 -29.26 20.37 1.15
CA LYS A 157 -29.29 21.62 0.44
C LYS A 157 -28.14 22.50 0.89
N GLU A 158 -27.40 23.06 -0.06
CA GLU A 158 -26.32 24.01 0.23
C GLU A 158 -26.87 25.25 0.92
N ARG A 159 -26.24 25.67 2.01
CA ARG A 159 -26.63 26.84 2.83
C ARG A 159 -25.59 27.94 2.83
N ALA A 160 -24.35 27.56 2.62
CA ALA A 160 -23.28 28.53 2.47
C ALA A 160 -22.23 27.99 1.51
N TRP A 161 -21.69 28.87 0.72
CA TRP A 161 -20.55 28.57 -0.17
C TRP A 161 -19.58 29.74 -0.17
N MET A 162 -18.29 29.43 -0.18
CA MET A 162 -17.22 30.40 -0.32
C MET A 162 -16.15 29.84 -1.25
N GLY A 163 -15.77 30.58 -2.28
CA GLY A 163 -14.76 30.10 -3.21
C GLY A 163 -14.58 30.99 -4.44
N ILE A 164 -14.00 30.37 -5.48
CA ILE A 164 -13.82 30.98 -6.79
C ILE A 164 -14.83 30.34 -7.75
N ALA A 165 -15.79 31.11 -8.21
CA ALA A 165 -16.78 30.68 -9.18
C ALA A 165 -16.23 30.82 -10.60
N GLN A 166 -16.49 29.83 -11.47
CA GLN A 166 -16.09 29.79 -12.87
C GLN A 166 -14.60 30.10 -13.11
N GLY A 167 -13.76 29.76 -12.12
CA GLY A 167 -12.31 29.91 -12.19
C GLY A 167 -11.77 31.33 -11.99
N THR A 168 -12.59 32.33 -11.84
CA THR A 168 -12.11 33.74 -11.81
C THR A 168 -12.76 34.62 -10.73
N THR A 169 -13.99 34.37 -10.34
CA THR A 169 -14.76 35.28 -9.49
C THR A 169 -14.83 34.79 -8.06
N PRO A 170 -14.19 35.48 -7.08
CA PRO A 170 -14.35 35.16 -5.67
C PRO A 170 -15.75 35.50 -5.21
N ARG A 171 -16.42 34.60 -4.49
CA ARG A 171 -17.77 34.80 -3.96
C ARG A 171 -17.91 34.15 -2.59
N VAL A 172 -18.76 34.74 -1.77
CA VAL A 172 -19.37 34.12 -0.59
C VAL A 172 -20.88 34.21 -0.79
N ILE A 173 -21.58 33.11 -0.67
CA ILE A 173 -23.02 33.01 -0.89
C ILE A 173 -23.66 32.37 0.32
N LEU A 174 -24.76 32.95 0.79
CA LEU A 174 -25.66 32.35 1.77
C LEU A 174 -27.01 32.09 1.12
N TYR A 175 -27.61 30.95 1.39
CA TYR A 175 -28.90 30.54 0.83
C TYR A 175 -29.98 30.48 1.92
N ASP A 176 -31.17 30.92 1.60
CA ASP A 176 -32.35 30.77 2.45
C ASP A 176 -32.89 29.32 2.43
N LEU A 177 -33.96 29.07 3.17
CA LEU A 177 -34.61 27.74 3.26
C LEU A 177 -35.16 27.26 1.92
N ASN A 178 -35.45 28.16 0.97
CA ASN A 178 -35.93 27.84 -0.36
C ASN A 178 -34.78 27.66 -1.37
N HIS A 179 -33.52 27.67 -0.90
CA HIS A 179 -32.30 27.61 -1.71
C HIS A 179 -32.17 28.79 -2.68
N LYS A 180 -32.65 29.97 -2.24
CA LYS A 180 -32.48 31.24 -2.92
C LYS A 180 -31.33 32.01 -2.27
N GLU A 181 -30.51 32.66 -3.07
CA GLU A 181 -29.44 33.51 -2.55
C GLU A 181 -30.06 34.61 -1.64
N SER A 182 -29.71 34.54 -0.35
CA SER A 182 -30.12 35.51 0.65
C SER A 182 -29.09 36.60 0.87
N TRP A 183 -27.84 36.27 0.60
CA TRP A 183 -26.71 37.21 0.63
C TRP A 183 -25.58 36.67 -0.26
N THR A 184 -24.92 37.60 -0.97
CA THR A 184 -23.74 37.29 -1.79
C THR A 184 -22.79 38.48 -1.78
N THR A 185 -21.48 38.23 -1.86
CA THR A 185 -20.51 39.29 -2.16
C THR A 185 -20.67 39.74 -3.60
N PRO A 186 -20.47 41.04 -3.84
CA PRO A 186 -20.46 41.56 -5.21
C PRO A 186 -19.33 40.96 -6.03
#